data_6e9085fbb4c27a8a4be64be1108a48e3
#
_entry.id   6e9085fbb4c27a8a4be64be1108a48e3
#
_cell.length_a   1.000
_cell.length_b   1.000
_cell.length_c   1.000
_cell.angle_alpha   90.00
_cell.angle_beta   90.00
_cell.angle_gamma   90.00
#
_symmetry.space_group_name_H-M   'P 1'
#
loop_
_entity.id
_entity.type
_entity.pdbx_description
1 polymer ?
#
loop_
_entity_poly.entity_id
_entity_poly.type
_entity_poly.pdbx_seq_one_letter_code
_entity_poly.pdbx_strand_id
1 'polypeptide(L)'
;MTERGKQTVVQVFASAGWGGGEQYVYDLAERLQREGYGVQLVSRESEVIRRKTASLGCPLVQFPLRSRFGLRSILKMKRLIESVEADIVHTHQFKDTFIALFARALSDRKPKVILTRHLVRPAKRNFLYSYLYRRTDRIVFVSELARRVFLSSSPKIAARSVTVIHNSIPPCRLQTGGVVLRQRYGIPPDTVVVAYAGRLHPEKGVEVLLDAAALLKSEDFVLLVAGQGEPVYEQRLRDRAKALGLDGKVVFTGFLDDVPQFMRQVDIGVVPTVGQEAFGLTVLEFMQAGRAVITTDNGAQPEFVASGTLLKDKRDELMKQFLEIVRRNRELRELLGAAARKKAEEALSYEHFFREITAVYRDRS
;
A
#
# COMPACT_ATOMS: atom_id res chain seq x y z
N MET A 1 -38.32 9.68 13.58
CA MET A 1 -36.85 9.51 13.70
C MET A 1 -36.25 10.06 12.42
N THR A 2 -35.71 11.26 12.45
CA THR A 2 -35.01 11.87 11.31
C THR A 2 -33.83 10.96 10.95
N GLU A 3 -33.77 10.50 9.69
CA GLU A 3 -32.60 9.84 9.13
C GLU A 3 -31.38 10.76 9.37
N ARG A 4 -30.56 10.42 10.35
CA ARG A 4 -29.23 11.04 10.45
C ARG A 4 -28.53 10.69 9.16
N GLY A 5 -28.12 11.69 8.37
CA GLY A 5 -27.26 11.53 7.23
C GLY A 5 -26.04 10.66 7.57
N LYS A 6 -25.42 10.04 6.60
CA LYS A 6 -24.23 9.21 6.82
C LYS A 6 -23.15 10.01 7.56
N GLN A 7 -22.33 9.31 8.37
CA GLN A 7 -21.30 9.90 9.24
C GLN A 7 -20.28 10.74 8.48
N THR A 8 -19.74 11.76 9.17
CA THR A 8 -18.61 12.57 8.68
C THR A 8 -17.28 11.97 9.14
N VAL A 9 -16.40 11.64 8.20
CA VAL A 9 -15.11 11.00 8.42
C VAL A 9 -13.97 11.96 8.06
N VAL A 10 -13.10 12.27 9.01
CA VAL A 10 -11.86 13.01 8.80
C VAL A 10 -10.72 12.00 8.62
N GLN A 11 -10.15 11.91 7.41
CA GLN A 11 -9.00 11.07 7.10
C GLN A 11 -7.70 11.85 7.29
N VAL A 12 -6.80 11.39 8.17
CA VAL A 12 -5.58 12.11 8.54
C VAL A 12 -4.34 11.32 8.18
N PHE A 13 -3.52 11.85 7.28
CA PHE A 13 -2.27 11.23 6.84
C PHE A 13 -1.14 12.26 6.71
N ALA A 14 -0.13 12.16 7.58
CA ALA A 14 0.96 13.15 7.69
C ALA A 14 2.12 12.92 6.72
N SER A 15 1.88 12.29 5.57
CA SER A 15 2.89 12.12 4.54
C SER A 15 3.09 13.39 3.71
N ALA A 16 4.27 13.52 3.10
CA ALA A 16 4.56 14.56 2.11
C ALA A 16 4.75 13.98 0.70
N GLY A 17 4.91 12.67 0.57
CA GLY A 17 5.02 11.94 -0.70
C GLY A 17 3.76 11.13 -1.01
N TRP A 18 3.80 10.39 -2.11
CA TRP A 18 2.75 9.47 -2.53
C TRP A 18 3.27 8.03 -2.52
N GLY A 19 2.52 7.13 -1.91
CA GLY A 19 2.83 5.71 -1.83
C GLY A 19 1.57 4.89 -1.52
N GLY A 20 1.74 3.62 -1.18
CA GLY A 20 0.62 2.71 -0.93
C GLY A 20 -0.30 3.15 0.23
N GLY A 21 0.24 3.80 1.26
CA GLY A 21 -0.58 4.32 2.37
C GLY A 21 -1.47 5.49 1.95
N GLU A 22 -0.94 6.41 1.15
CA GLU A 22 -1.69 7.55 0.61
C GLU A 22 -2.73 7.10 -0.42
N GLN A 23 -2.37 6.11 -1.22
CA GLN A 23 -3.31 5.50 -2.17
C GLN A 23 -4.46 4.79 -1.44
N TYR A 24 -4.19 4.08 -0.35
CA TYR A 24 -5.22 3.51 0.52
C TYR A 24 -6.21 4.57 1.03
N VAL A 25 -5.70 5.72 1.49
CA VAL A 25 -6.55 6.82 1.95
C VAL A 25 -7.39 7.40 0.82
N TYR A 26 -6.79 7.56 -0.36
CA TYR A 26 -7.47 8.04 -1.56
C TYR A 26 -8.63 7.11 -1.95
N ASP A 27 -8.35 5.82 -2.12
CA ASP A 27 -9.34 4.82 -2.54
C ASP A 27 -10.50 4.73 -1.52
N LEU A 28 -10.17 4.75 -0.23
CA LEU A 28 -11.18 4.73 0.83
C LEU A 28 -12.02 6.02 0.85
N ALA A 29 -11.40 7.18 0.68
CA ALA A 29 -12.10 8.47 0.65
C ALA A 29 -13.07 8.55 -0.54
N GLU A 30 -12.63 8.13 -1.72
CA GLU A 30 -13.46 8.06 -2.92
C GLU A 30 -14.69 7.18 -2.72
N ARG A 31 -14.50 5.98 -2.16
CA ARG A 31 -15.60 5.06 -1.91
C ARG A 31 -16.56 5.60 -0.84
N LEU A 32 -16.04 6.15 0.23
CA LEU A 32 -16.87 6.76 1.29
C LEU A 32 -17.77 7.86 0.73
N GLN A 33 -17.24 8.74 -0.14
CA GLN A 33 -18.05 9.78 -0.80
C GLN A 33 -19.15 9.19 -1.69
N ARG A 34 -18.80 8.19 -2.52
CA ARG A 34 -19.79 7.50 -3.39
C ARG A 34 -20.92 6.87 -2.57
N GLU A 35 -20.60 6.42 -1.36
CA GLU A 35 -21.58 5.88 -0.42
C GLU A 35 -22.30 6.97 0.41
N GLY A 36 -22.03 8.26 0.15
CA GLY A 36 -22.71 9.39 0.79
C GLY A 36 -22.21 9.75 2.19
N TYR A 37 -21.01 9.31 2.59
CA TYR A 37 -20.35 9.81 3.79
C TYR A 37 -19.83 11.24 3.55
N GLY A 38 -19.89 12.09 4.58
CA GLY A 38 -19.08 13.30 4.60
C GLY A 38 -17.60 12.93 4.70
N VAL A 39 -16.74 13.44 3.82
CA VAL A 39 -15.32 13.13 3.85
C VAL A 39 -14.50 14.42 3.86
N GLN A 40 -13.61 14.52 4.83
CA GLN A 40 -12.63 15.59 4.96
C GLN A 40 -11.22 15.01 4.97
N LEU A 41 -10.34 15.44 4.06
CA LEU A 41 -8.94 15.05 4.06
C LEU A 41 -8.09 16.03 4.86
N VAL A 42 -7.13 15.48 5.61
CA VAL A 42 -6.12 16.26 6.34
C VAL A 42 -4.75 15.69 6.04
N SER A 43 -3.86 16.51 5.49
CA SER A 43 -2.49 16.11 5.23
C SER A 43 -1.48 17.13 5.69
N ARG A 44 -0.21 16.75 5.61
CA ARG A 44 0.89 17.70 5.66
C ARG A 44 0.93 18.52 4.37
N GLU A 45 1.46 19.74 4.44
CA GLU A 45 1.68 20.56 3.26
C GLU A 45 2.51 19.81 2.23
N SER A 46 1.94 19.58 1.06
CA SER A 46 2.54 18.84 -0.06
C SER A 46 1.76 19.13 -1.33
N GLU A 47 2.48 19.60 -2.35
CA GLU A 47 1.90 19.82 -3.67
C GLU A 47 1.54 18.50 -4.37
N VAL A 48 2.33 17.45 -4.14
CA VAL A 48 2.04 16.11 -4.68
C VAL A 48 0.70 15.60 -4.16
N ILE A 49 0.45 15.72 -2.85
CA ILE A 49 -0.83 15.31 -2.25
C ILE A 49 -1.97 16.14 -2.83
N ARG A 50 -1.81 17.47 -2.90
CA ARG A 50 -2.84 18.38 -3.45
C ARG A 50 -3.23 17.98 -4.87
N ARG A 51 -2.24 17.79 -5.74
CA ARG A 51 -2.47 17.41 -7.13
C ARG A 51 -3.16 16.05 -7.25
N LYS A 52 -2.67 15.04 -6.51
CA LYS A 52 -3.21 13.67 -6.59
C LYS A 52 -4.63 13.55 -6.01
N THR A 53 -4.99 14.37 -5.01
CA THR A 53 -6.33 14.33 -4.40
C THR A 53 -7.33 15.30 -5.02
N ALA A 54 -6.91 16.15 -5.97
CA ALA A 54 -7.77 17.16 -6.58
C ALA A 54 -9.02 16.58 -7.28
N SER A 55 -8.89 15.38 -7.85
CA SER A 55 -10.00 14.68 -8.54
C SER A 55 -11.05 14.08 -7.61
N LEU A 56 -10.76 13.96 -6.31
CA LEU A 56 -11.71 13.37 -5.35
C LEU A 56 -12.94 14.24 -5.09
N GLY A 57 -12.84 15.56 -5.29
CA GLY A 57 -13.94 16.48 -4.96
C GLY A 57 -14.21 16.64 -3.47
N CYS A 58 -13.46 16.01 -2.57
CA CYS A 58 -13.56 16.22 -1.14
C CYS A 58 -12.59 17.30 -0.65
N PRO A 59 -12.97 18.09 0.38
CA PRO A 59 -12.11 19.14 0.90
C PRO A 59 -10.80 18.58 1.44
N LEU A 60 -9.67 19.23 1.09
CA LEU A 60 -8.34 18.95 1.63
C LEU A 60 -7.87 20.13 2.48
N VAL A 61 -7.61 19.89 3.75
CA VAL A 61 -6.96 20.86 4.65
C VAL A 61 -5.52 20.41 4.91
N GLN A 62 -4.58 21.32 4.72
CA GLN A 62 -3.17 21.06 4.96
C GLN A 62 -2.62 21.94 6.08
N PHE A 63 -1.94 21.32 7.05
CA PHE A 63 -1.25 22.02 8.12
C PHE A 63 -0.06 21.21 8.66
N PRO A 64 0.87 21.86 9.41
CA PRO A 64 2.08 21.19 9.85
C PRO A 64 1.79 20.01 10.79
N LEU A 65 1.82 18.79 10.29
CA LEU A 65 1.72 17.57 11.09
C LEU A 65 3.13 17.03 11.44
N ARG A 66 4.04 17.93 11.86
CA ARG A 66 5.46 17.57 12.08
C ARG A 66 5.72 16.96 13.45
N SER A 67 5.02 17.44 14.49
CA SER A 67 5.18 17.02 15.87
C SER A 67 3.87 16.49 16.46
N ARG A 68 3.96 15.43 17.26
CA ARG A 68 2.82 14.89 18.02
C ARG A 68 2.25 15.85 19.09
N PHE A 69 3.05 16.82 19.51
CA PHE A 69 2.69 17.85 20.50
C PHE A 69 2.58 19.24 19.88
N GLY A 70 2.48 19.35 18.57
CA GLY A 70 2.34 20.62 17.89
C GLY A 70 1.02 21.32 18.24
N LEU A 71 1.03 22.24 19.21
CA LEU A 71 -0.16 22.93 19.70
C LEU A 71 -0.99 23.55 18.57
N ARG A 72 -0.33 24.18 17.61
CA ARG A 72 -1.00 24.74 16.42
C ARG A 72 -1.77 23.69 15.62
N SER A 73 -1.18 22.50 15.45
CA SER A 73 -1.83 21.39 14.74
C SER A 73 -2.99 20.81 15.54
N ILE A 74 -2.83 20.70 16.86
CA ILE A 74 -3.90 20.23 17.77
C ILE A 74 -5.08 21.18 17.73
N LEU A 75 -4.85 22.50 17.84
CA LEU A 75 -5.91 23.52 17.81
C LEU A 75 -6.60 23.61 16.42
N LYS A 76 -5.84 23.49 15.32
CA LYS A 76 -6.41 23.41 13.97
C LYS A 76 -7.28 22.16 13.79
N MET A 77 -6.80 21.02 14.28
CA MET A 77 -7.56 19.77 14.25
C MET A 77 -8.83 19.85 15.09
N LYS A 78 -8.76 20.45 16.30
CA LYS A 78 -9.94 20.71 17.15
C LYS A 78 -10.99 21.50 16.37
N ARG A 79 -10.60 22.66 15.82
CA ARG A 79 -11.52 23.54 15.07
C ARG A 79 -12.12 22.81 13.87
N LEU A 80 -11.31 22.01 13.16
CA LEU A 80 -11.78 21.21 12.04
C LEU A 80 -12.82 20.18 12.48
N ILE A 81 -12.54 19.41 13.54
CA ILE A 81 -13.48 18.42 14.11
C ILE A 81 -14.83 19.06 14.39
N GLU A 82 -14.83 20.27 14.97
CA GLU A 82 -16.03 21.00 15.33
C GLU A 82 -16.74 21.58 14.10
N SER A 83 -16.00 22.18 13.16
CA SER A 83 -16.58 22.83 11.96
C SER A 83 -17.24 21.88 10.99
N VAL A 84 -16.69 20.65 10.84
CA VAL A 84 -17.28 19.62 9.96
C VAL A 84 -18.17 18.64 10.71
N GLU A 85 -18.40 18.88 12.00
CA GLU A 85 -19.15 17.99 12.90
C GLU A 85 -18.69 16.52 12.80
N ALA A 86 -17.38 16.29 12.85
CA ALA A 86 -16.79 14.98 12.65
C ALA A 86 -17.34 13.93 13.62
N ASP A 87 -17.77 12.80 13.09
CA ASP A 87 -18.15 11.60 13.85
C ASP A 87 -16.93 10.68 14.05
N ILE A 88 -16.01 10.69 13.09
CA ILE A 88 -14.85 9.81 13.04
C ILE A 88 -13.62 10.61 12.64
N VAL A 89 -12.49 10.35 13.33
CA VAL A 89 -11.16 10.76 12.90
C VAL A 89 -10.35 9.49 12.66
N HIS A 90 -10.10 9.18 11.39
CA HIS A 90 -9.33 8.01 10.99
C HIS A 90 -7.89 8.43 10.67
N THR A 91 -6.94 7.91 11.40
CA THR A 91 -5.51 8.25 11.33
C THR A 91 -4.69 7.07 10.81
N HIS A 92 -3.51 7.35 10.23
CA HIS A 92 -2.67 6.34 9.60
C HIS A 92 -1.26 6.26 10.19
N GLN A 93 -0.92 7.17 11.12
CA GLN A 93 0.35 7.18 11.84
C GLN A 93 0.14 7.53 13.30
N PHE A 94 1.04 7.06 14.19
CA PHE A 94 0.97 7.41 15.62
C PHE A 94 0.97 8.92 15.88
N LYS A 95 1.75 9.67 15.12
CA LYS A 95 1.84 11.11 15.26
C LYS A 95 0.48 11.78 15.03
N ASP A 96 -0.21 11.36 13.98
CA ASP A 96 -1.54 11.86 13.63
C ASP A 96 -2.57 11.49 14.71
N THR A 97 -2.44 10.25 15.22
CA THR A 97 -3.31 9.76 16.30
C THR A 97 -3.15 10.58 17.58
N PHE A 98 -1.92 10.95 17.96
CA PHE A 98 -1.72 11.84 19.12
C PHE A 98 -2.40 13.20 18.92
N ILE A 99 -2.23 13.82 17.74
CA ILE A 99 -2.86 15.09 17.42
C ILE A 99 -4.39 14.96 17.49
N ALA A 100 -4.96 13.89 16.92
CA ALA A 100 -6.40 13.63 16.94
C ALA A 100 -6.92 13.43 18.36
N LEU A 101 -6.21 12.65 19.20
CA LEU A 101 -6.60 12.39 20.59
C LEU A 101 -6.56 13.66 21.45
N PHE A 102 -5.53 14.49 21.30
CA PHE A 102 -5.45 15.77 22.03
C PHE A 102 -6.49 16.76 21.51
N ALA A 103 -6.73 16.83 20.21
CA ALA A 103 -7.79 17.65 19.63
C ALA A 103 -9.18 17.23 20.15
N ARG A 104 -9.46 15.90 20.16
CA ARG A 104 -10.69 15.34 20.73
C ARG A 104 -10.85 15.68 22.22
N ALA A 105 -9.76 15.63 23.00
CA ALA A 105 -9.82 15.97 24.42
C ALA A 105 -10.24 17.43 24.66
N LEU A 106 -9.80 18.35 23.79
CA LEU A 106 -10.09 19.79 23.86
C LEU A 106 -11.39 20.18 23.15
N SER A 107 -11.96 19.32 22.31
CA SER A 107 -13.17 19.60 21.53
C SER A 107 -14.44 19.27 22.33
N ASP A 108 -15.52 19.99 22.08
CA ASP A 108 -16.86 19.64 22.58
C ASP A 108 -17.41 18.41 21.86
N ARG A 109 -17.09 18.25 20.59
CA ARG A 109 -17.32 17.00 19.83
C ARG A 109 -16.33 15.93 20.27
N LYS A 110 -16.79 14.70 20.40
CA LYS A 110 -15.98 13.54 20.81
C LYS A 110 -15.99 12.47 19.70
N PRO A 111 -15.39 12.75 18.53
CA PRO A 111 -15.37 11.77 17.44
C PRO A 111 -14.66 10.50 17.84
N LYS A 112 -15.05 9.39 17.24
CA LYS A 112 -14.33 8.13 17.35
C LYS A 112 -12.96 8.26 16.67
N VAL A 113 -11.89 7.89 17.36
CA VAL A 113 -10.52 7.90 16.80
C VAL A 113 -10.11 6.49 16.44
N ILE A 114 -9.83 6.29 15.17
CA ILE A 114 -9.41 5.01 14.60
C ILE A 114 -7.99 5.17 14.06
N LEU A 115 -7.16 4.14 14.24
CA LEU A 115 -5.81 4.11 13.70
C LEU A 115 -5.64 2.87 12.80
N THR A 116 -5.36 3.05 11.51
CA THR A 116 -4.87 1.96 10.66
C THR A 116 -3.35 1.91 10.68
N ARG A 117 -2.80 0.72 10.95
CA ARG A 117 -1.36 0.46 11.03
C ARG A 117 -0.87 -0.19 9.75
N HIS A 118 -0.06 0.54 8.97
CA HIS A 118 0.55 0.11 7.72
C HIS A 118 2.00 -0.38 7.87
N LEU A 119 2.44 -0.70 9.10
CA LEU A 119 3.83 -1.08 9.38
C LEU A 119 3.89 -2.33 10.27
N VAL A 120 4.84 -3.20 9.97
CA VAL A 120 5.21 -4.35 10.83
C VAL A 120 6.27 -3.87 11.82
N ARG A 121 5.84 -3.47 13.01
CA ARG A 121 6.73 -3.04 14.09
C ARG A 121 6.12 -3.33 15.46
N PRO A 122 6.91 -3.76 16.45
CA PRO A 122 6.44 -3.91 17.82
C PRO A 122 5.83 -2.62 18.38
N ALA A 123 4.88 -2.75 19.29
CA ALA A 123 4.34 -1.61 20.00
C ALA A 123 5.39 -0.96 20.89
N LYS A 124 5.42 0.35 20.93
CA LYS A 124 6.29 1.09 21.87
C LYS A 124 5.75 1.00 23.29
N ARG A 125 6.63 0.73 24.26
CA ARG A 125 6.28 0.46 25.67
C ARG A 125 6.65 1.62 26.59
N ASN A 126 5.95 2.76 26.48
CA ASN A 126 6.07 3.83 27.47
C ASN A 126 4.68 4.40 27.81
N PHE A 127 4.61 5.26 28.83
CA PHE A 127 3.34 5.81 29.32
C PHE A 127 2.56 6.56 28.23
N LEU A 128 3.26 7.27 27.37
CA LEU A 128 2.66 8.06 26.30
C LEU A 128 1.97 7.18 25.26
N TYR A 129 2.63 6.10 24.82
CA TYR A 129 2.02 5.14 23.91
C TYR A 129 0.94 4.30 24.58
N SER A 130 1.08 4.00 25.89
CA SER A 130 0.01 3.38 26.66
C SER A 130 -1.24 4.26 26.73
N TYR A 131 -1.06 5.57 26.87
CA TYR A 131 -2.16 6.55 26.74
C TYR A 131 -2.81 6.49 25.35
N LEU A 132 -2.01 6.55 24.28
CA LEU A 132 -2.49 6.44 22.90
C LEU A 132 -3.31 5.17 22.70
N TYR A 133 -2.78 4.00 23.07
CA TYR A 133 -3.46 2.72 22.85
C TYR A 133 -4.79 2.62 23.61
N ARG A 134 -4.84 3.11 24.84
CA ARG A 134 -6.07 3.09 25.66
C ARG A 134 -7.12 4.09 25.21
N ARG A 135 -6.72 5.17 24.56
CA ARG A 135 -7.61 6.24 24.10
C ARG A 135 -8.02 6.13 22.64
N THR A 136 -7.34 5.29 21.86
CA THR A 136 -7.75 4.98 20.49
C THR A 136 -8.89 3.96 20.53
N ASP A 137 -10.00 4.27 19.90
CA ASP A 137 -11.21 3.46 19.99
C ASP A 137 -11.05 2.13 19.23
N ARG A 138 -10.34 2.17 18.09
CA ARG A 138 -9.97 0.97 17.31
C ARG A 138 -8.58 1.13 16.69
N ILE A 139 -7.81 0.05 16.71
CA ILE A 139 -6.56 -0.08 15.93
C ILE A 139 -6.77 -1.18 14.90
N VAL A 140 -6.75 -0.80 13.64
CA VAL A 140 -6.87 -1.68 12.49
C VAL A 140 -5.48 -2.05 12.00
N PHE A 141 -5.19 -3.32 11.86
CA PHE A 141 -3.96 -3.83 11.26
C PHE A 141 -4.26 -4.33 9.85
N VAL A 142 -3.37 -4.02 8.91
CA VAL A 142 -3.52 -4.42 7.51
C VAL A 142 -3.19 -5.89 7.24
N SER A 143 -2.67 -6.61 8.26
CA SER A 143 -2.34 -8.04 8.20
C SER A 143 -2.24 -8.66 9.60
N GLU A 144 -2.38 -9.97 9.67
CA GLU A 144 -2.16 -10.74 10.91
C GLU A 144 -0.71 -10.64 11.39
N LEU A 145 0.24 -10.62 10.46
CA LEU A 145 1.65 -10.39 10.78
C LEU A 145 1.84 -9.05 11.50
N ALA A 146 1.28 -7.96 10.97
CA ALA A 146 1.39 -6.64 11.58
C ALA A 146 0.77 -6.61 12.98
N ARG A 147 -0.39 -7.26 13.19
CA ARG A 147 -1.05 -7.42 14.49
C ARG A 147 -0.20 -8.23 15.45
N ARG A 148 0.28 -9.40 15.04
CA ARG A 148 1.10 -10.32 15.85
C ARG A 148 2.39 -9.65 16.31
N VAL A 149 3.12 -9.00 15.39
CA VAL A 149 4.37 -8.30 15.73
C VAL A 149 4.11 -7.11 16.64
N PHE A 150 3.02 -6.37 16.43
CA PHE A 150 2.65 -5.29 17.32
C PHE A 150 2.36 -5.79 18.75
N LEU A 151 1.60 -6.87 18.88
CA LEU A 151 1.22 -7.42 20.18
C LEU A 151 2.36 -8.19 20.87
N SER A 152 3.41 -8.60 20.16
CA SER A 152 4.55 -9.34 20.72
C SER A 152 5.26 -8.59 21.86
N SER A 153 5.19 -7.26 21.88
CA SER A 153 5.71 -6.44 22.98
C SER A 153 4.75 -6.26 24.15
N SER A 154 3.62 -6.98 24.18
CA SER A 154 2.60 -6.93 25.23
C SER A 154 2.14 -5.51 25.60
N PRO A 155 1.63 -4.73 24.65
CA PRO A 155 1.13 -3.39 24.91
C PRO A 155 -0.13 -3.47 25.81
N LYS A 156 -0.30 -2.46 26.67
CA LYS A 156 -1.52 -2.33 27.50
C LYS A 156 -2.70 -1.85 26.64
N ILE A 157 -3.32 -2.78 25.93
CA ILE A 157 -4.46 -2.52 25.02
C ILE A 157 -5.53 -3.60 25.22
N ALA A 158 -6.79 -3.23 25.15
CA ALA A 158 -7.88 -4.20 25.20
C ALA A 158 -7.94 -5.01 23.89
N ALA A 159 -8.13 -6.32 23.99
CA ALA A 159 -8.22 -7.20 22.81
C ALA A 159 -9.30 -6.75 21.82
N ARG A 160 -10.47 -6.30 22.33
CA ARG A 160 -11.57 -5.77 21.53
C ARG A 160 -11.25 -4.49 20.75
N SER A 161 -10.18 -3.77 21.14
CA SER A 161 -9.76 -2.53 20.46
C SER A 161 -8.86 -2.78 19.25
N VAL A 162 -8.53 -4.04 18.94
CA VAL A 162 -7.69 -4.40 17.80
C VAL A 162 -8.45 -5.30 16.83
N THR A 163 -8.27 -5.05 15.54
CA THR A 163 -8.83 -5.89 14.48
C THR A 163 -7.86 -5.96 13.31
N VAL A 164 -7.98 -7.00 12.49
CA VAL A 164 -7.27 -7.10 11.21
C VAL A 164 -8.29 -6.90 10.10
N ILE A 165 -7.98 -6.01 9.19
CA ILE A 165 -8.71 -5.81 7.94
C ILE A 165 -7.65 -5.79 6.85
N HIS A 166 -7.61 -6.83 6.04
CA HIS A 166 -6.67 -6.92 4.94
C HIS A 166 -6.92 -5.79 3.94
N ASN A 167 -5.85 -5.21 3.41
CA ASN A 167 -5.97 -4.19 2.37
C ASN A 167 -6.62 -4.78 1.12
N SER A 168 -7.29 -3.92 0.38
CA SER A 168 -7.83 -4.23 -0.93
C SER A 168 -7.66 -3.05 -1.89
N ILE A 169 -7.94 -3.28 -3.16
CA ILE A 169 -7.78 -2.31 -4.23
C ILE A 169 -9.09 -2.25 -5.02
N PRO A 170 -9.65 -1.06 -5.28
CA PRO A 170 -10.88 -0.93 -6.03
C PRO A 170 -10.69 -1.38 -7.50
N PRO A 171 -11.64 -2.16 -8.07
CA PRO A 171 -11.54 -2.67 -9.44
C PRO A 171 -11.41 -1.57 -10.52
N CYS A 172 -11.95 -0.38 -10.25
CA CYS A 172 -11.88 0.75 -11.19
C CYS A 172 -10.45 1.20 -11.49
N ARG A 173 -9.49 0.96 -10.59
CA ARG A 173 -8.08 1.25 -10.84
C ARG A 173 -7.49 0.46 -12.02
N LEU A 174 -8.14 -0.63 -12.42
CA LEU A 174 -7.69 -1.48 -13.52
C LEU A 174 -8.31 -1.12 -14.88
N GLN A 175 -9.17 -0.11 -14.96
CA GLN A 175 -9.99 0.18 -16.15
C GLN A 175 -9.44 1.28 -17.07
N THR A 176 -8.25 1.77 -16.84
CA THR A 176 -7.67 2.86 -17.63
C THR A 176 -7.14 2.38 -18.98
N GLY A 177 -7.31 3.20 -20.04
CA GLY A 177 -6.70 3.01 -21.36
C GLY A 177 -5.40 3.83 -21.46
N GLY A 178 -4.41 3.35 -22.20
CA GLY A 178 -3.14 4.06 -22.32
C GLY A 178 -2.19 3.48 -23.38
N VAL A 179 -0.98 4.02 -23.43
CA VAL A 179 0.06 3.64 -24.40
C VAL A 179 0.38 2.15 -24.30
N VAL A 180 0.46 1.49 -25.46
CA VAL A 180 0.86 0.08 -25.54
C VAL A 180 2.33 -0.05 -25.12
N LEU A 181 2.56 -0.76 -24.03
CA LEU A 181 3.86 -0.92 -23.37
C LEU A 181 4.94 -1.44 -24.35
N ARG A 182 4.60 -2.47 -25.12
CA ARG A 182 5.53 -3.09 -26.06
C ARG A 182 5.97 -2.10 -27.16
N GLN A 183 5.07 -1.28 -27.68
CA GLN A 183 5.39 -0.23 -28.64
C GLN A 183 6.31 0.84 -28.03
N ARG A 184 6.00 1.27 -26.81
CA ARG A 184 6.78 2.32 -26.12
C ARG A 184 8.25 1.92 -25.89
N TYR A 185 8.50 0.66 -25.60
CA TYR A 185 9.84 0.16 -25.29
C TYR A 185 10.46 -0.74 -26.37
N GLY A 186 9.83 -0.83 -27.55
CA GLY A 186 10.33 -1.61 -28.68
C GLY A 186 10.43 -3.10 -28.38
N ILE A 187 9.50 -3.67 -27.57
CA ILE A 187 9.55 -5.06 -27.14
C ILE A 187 8.84 -5.94 -28.19
N PRO A 188 9.52 -6.96 -28.75
CA PRO A 188 8.91 -7.90 -29.68
C PRO A 188 7.69 -8.62 -29.10
N PRO A 189 6.71 -9.05 -29.93
CA PRO A 189 5.47 -9.69 -29.46
C PRO A 189 5.70 -10.93 -28.57
N ASP A 190 6.67 -11.75 -28.92
CA ASP A 190 6.93 -13.04 -28.26
C ASP A 190 7.89 -12.95 -27.05
N THR A 191 8.55 -11.80 -26.87
CA THR A 191 9.45 -11.56 -25.74
C THR A 191 8.68 -11.51 -24.42
N VAL A 192 9.10 -12.28 -23.45
CA VAL A 192 8.47 -12.30 -22.11
C VAL A 192 8.81 -11.02 -21.35
N VAL A 193 7.79 -10.32 -20.85
CA VAL A 193 7.94 -9.10 -20.07
C VAL A 193 7.85 -9.42 -18.59
N VAL A 194 8.97 -9.32 -17.90
CA VAL A 194 9.07 -9.37 -16.44
C VAL A 194 9.02 -7.95 -15.89
N ALA A 195 8.28 -7.71 -14.83
CA ALA A 195 8.13 -6.37 -14.28
C ALA A 195 8.26 -6.30 -12.77
N TYR A 196 8.92 -5.25 -12.33
CA TYR A 196 8.88 -4.73 -10.97
C TYR A 196 8.17 -3.38 -10.99
N ALA A 197 7.33 -3.12 -9.98
CA ALA A 197 6.74 -1.80 -9.75
C ALA A 197 6.83 -1.44 -8.27
N GLY A 198 7.37 -0.27 -7.95
CA GLY A 198 7.47 0.20 -6.59
C GLY A 198 8.61 1.19 -6.38
N ARG A 199 8.70 1.69 -5.13
CA ARG A 199 9.79 2.58 -4.75
C ARG A 199 11.15 1.85 -4.87
N LEU A 200 12.12 2.51 -5.48
CA LEU A 200 13.49 2.00 -5.55
C LEU A 200 14.20 2.28 -4.21
N HIS A 201 14.30 1.25 -3.40
CA HIS A 201 14.88 1.28 -2.07
C HIS A 201 15.51 -0.09 -1.75
N PRO A 202 16.63 -0.17 -1.01
CA PRO A 202 17.31 -1.44 -0.72
C PRO A 202 16.37 -2.52 -0.16
N GLU A 203 15.44 -2.16 0.73
CA GLU A 203 14.46 -3.09 1.30
C GLU A 203 13.53 -3.73 0.25
N LYS A 204 13.40 -3.15 -0.94
CA LYS A 204 12.55 -3.67 -2.02
C LYS A 204 13.22 -4.73 -2.89
N GLY A 205 14.53 -4.95 -2.73
CA GLY A 205 15.24 -6.09 -3.29
C GLY A 205 15.45 -6.08 -4.81
N VAL A 206 15.41 -4.91 -5.46
CA VAL A 206 15.64 -4.82 -6.92
C VAL A 206 17.01 -5.35 -7.30
N GLU A 207 18.02 -5.24 -6.41
CA GLU A 207 19.36 -5.82 -6.64
C GLU A 207 19.29 -7.34 -6.79
N VAL A 208 18.51 -8.05 -5.95
CA VAL A 208 18.30 -9.50 -6.05
C VAL A 208 17.65 -9.87 -7.39
N LEU A 209 16.70 -9.05 -7.86
CA LEU A 209 16.06 -9.26 -9.15
C LEU A 209 17.04 -9.09 -10.32
N LEU A 210 17.92 -8.08 -10.24
CA LEU A 210 18.97 -7.88 -11.25
C LEU A 210 19.96 -9.07 -11.28
N ASP A 211 20.35 -9.59 -10.12
CA ASP A 211 21.25 -10.73 -10.01
C ASP A 211 20.60 -12.00 -10.60
N ALA A 212 19.33 -12.24 -10.27
CA ALA A 212 18.57 -13.34 -10.87
C ALA A 212 18.41 -13.19 -12.39
N ALA A 213 18.14 -11.98 -12.88
CA ALA A 213 18.05 -11.69 -14.30
C ALA A 213 19.38 -11.93 -15.03
N ALA A 214 20.51 -11.64 -14.41
CA ALA A 214 21.83 -11.87 -14.98
C ALA A 214 22.12 -13.37 -15.23
N LEU A 215 21.57 -14.24 -14.41
CA LEU A 215 21.68 -15.69 -14.59
C LEU A 215 20.87 -16.19 -15.80
N LEU A 216 19.94 -15.39 -16.30
CA LEU A 216 19.07 -15.67 -17.44
C LEU A 216 19.36 -14.79 -18.65
N LYS A 217 20.49 -14.09 -18.70
CA LYS A 217 20.77 -13.08 -19.73
C LYS A 217 20.83 -13.63 -21.17
N SER A 218 21.08 -14.92 -21.37
CA SER A 218 21.02 -15.59 -22.68
C SER A 218 19.59 -15.86 -23.16
N GLU A 219 18.60 -15.73 -22.28
CA GLU A 219 17.21 -16.04 -22.58
C GLU A 219 16.46 -14.83 -23.15
N ASP A 220 15.35 -15.07 -23.85
CA ASP A 220 14.54 -14.00 -24.42
C ASP A 220 13.53 -13.48 -23.37
N PHE A 221 13.86 -12.33 -22.78
CA PHE A 221 13.00 -11.57 -21.89
C PHE A 221 13.44 -10.11 -21.81
N VAL A 222 12.54 -9.25 -21.33
CA VAL A 222 12.82 -7.87 -20.94
C VAL A 222 12.35 -7.68 -19.51
N LEU A 223 13.20 -7.09 -18.66
CA LEU A 223 12.87 -6.69 -17.30
C LEU A 223 12.57 -5.19 -17.26
N LEU A 224 11.33 -4.83 -16.92
CA LEU A 224 10.91 -3.45 -16.71
C LEU A 224 10.93 -3.12 -15.22
N VAL A 225 11.71 -2.12 -14.84
CA VAL A 225 11.83 -1.64 -13.46
C VAL A 225 11.15 -0.28 -13.35
N ALA A 226 9.91 -0.29 -12.85
CA ALA A 226 9.08 0.90 -12.70
C ALA A 226 9.15 1.45 -11.27
N GLY A 227 9.41 2.76 -11.16
CA GLY A 227 9.47 3.48 -9.89
C GLY A 227 10.62 4.44 -9.81
N GLN A 228 10.68 5.14 -8.67
CA GLN A 228 11.74 6.08 -8.33
C GLN A 228 12.26 5.84 -6.91
N GLY A 229 13.46 6.30 -6.63
CA GLY A 229 14.11 6.27 -5.33
C GLY A 229 15.05 7.46 -5.13
N GLU A 230 15.98 7.32 -4.21
CA GLU A 230 17.05 8.29 -4.05
C GLU A 230 17.98 8.23 -5.28
N PRO A 231 18.38 9.37 -5.88
CA PRO A 231 19.15 9.39 -7.12
C PRO A 231 20.43 8.54 -7.07
N VAL A 232 21.12 8.55 -5.94
CA VAL A 232 22.33 7.75 -5.73
C VAL A 232 22.03 6.25 -5.79
N TYR A 233 20.91 5.82 -5.24
CA TYR A 233 20.52 4.41 -5.28
C TYR A 233 20.02 3.99 -6.67
N GLU A 234 19.30 4.84 -7.37
CA GLU A 234 18.89 4.60 -8.76
C GLU A 234 20.13 4.43 -9.66
N GLN A 235 21.13 5.30 -9.52
CA GLN A 235 22.37 5.18 -10.29
C GLN A 235 23.10 3.88 -9.98
N ARG A 236 23.18 3.49 -8.70
CA ARG A 236 23.78 2.22 -8.29
C ARG A 236 23.08 1.00 -8.94
N LEU A 237 21.75 1.02 -9.05
CA LEU A 237 21.01 -0.05 -9.72
C LEU A 237 21.33 -0.11 -11.22
N ARG A 238 21.44 1.03 -11.90
CA ARG A 238 21.84 1.11 -13.31
C ARG A 238 23.27 0.59 -13.53
N ASP A 239 24.19 1.02 -12.69
CA ASP A 239 25.59 0.58 -12.75
C ASP A 239 25.70 -0.93 -12.50
N ARG A 240 24.92 -1.47 -11.55
CA ARG A 240 24.83 -2.91 -11.32
C ARG A 240 24.31 -3.67 -12.53
N ALA A 241 23.22 -3.20 -13.14
CA ALA A 241 22.66 -3.83 -14.34
C ALA A 241 23.69 -3.89 -15.48
N LYS A 242 24.42 -2.79 -15.69
CA LYS A 242 25.52 -2.73 -16.68
C LYS A 242 26.66 -3.68 -16.33
N ALA A 243 27.12 -3.69 -15.08
CA ALA A 243 28.18 -4.60 -14.63
C ALA A 243 27.81 -6.08 -14.77
N LEU A 244 26.53 -6.42 -14.67
CA LEU A 244 25.99 -7.76 -14.88
C LEU A 244 25.79 -8.13 -16.36
N GLY A 245 26.03 -7.19 -17.29
CA GLY A 245 25.83 -7.39 -18.72
C GLY A 245 24.36 -7.53 -19.12
N LEU A 246 23.49 -6.74 -18.51
CA LEU A 246 22.05 -6.70 -18.77
C LEU A 246 21.64 -5.55 -19.70
N ASP A 247 22.61 -5.00 -20.47
CA ASP A 247 22.33 -3.98 -21.46
C ASP A 247 21.30 -4.47 -22.48
N GLY A 248 20.26 -3.68 -22.73
CA GLY A 248 19.15 -4.06 -23.62
C GLY A 248 18.13 -5.04 -22.99
N LYS A 249 18.43 -5.66 -21.86
CA LYS A 249 17.51 -6.56 -21.14
C LYS A 249 16.74 -5.87 -20.03
N VAL A 250 17.28 -4.80 -19.45
CA VAL A 250 16.67 -4.08 -18.33
C VAL A 250 16.34 -2.65 -18.73
N VAL A 251 15.09 -2.25 -18.54
CA VAL A 251 14.61 -0.90 -18.79
C VAL A 251 14.12 -0.29 -17.46
N PHE A 252 14.77 0.76 -17.01
CA PHE A 252 14.29 1.58 -15.89
C PHE A 252 13.33 2.62 -16.42
N THR A 253 12.03 2.42 -16.19
CA THR A 253 10.96 3.26 -16.75
C THR A 253 10.80 4.60 -16.05
N GLY A 254 11.37 4.74 -14.84
CA GLY A 254 11.09 5.86 -13.94
C GLY A 254 9.69 5.74 -13.32
N PHE A 255 9.20 6.86 -12.80
CA PHE A 255 7.85 6.94 -12.23
C PHE A 255 6.79 6.77 -13.33
N LEU A 256 5.78 5.96 -13.05
CA LEU A 256 4.63 5.77 -13.91
C LEU A 256 3.37 6.32 -13.23
N ASP A 257 2.62 7.13 -13.96
CA ASP A 257 1.34 7.65 -13.47
C ASP A 257 0.23 6.59 -13.49
N ASP A 258 0.27 5.68 -14.47
CA ASP A 258 -0.70 4.60 -14.66
C ASP A 258 -0.04 3.22 -14.44
N VAL A 259 0.21 2.90 -13.19
CA VAL A 259 0.77 1.60 -12.77
C VAL A 259 -0.19 0.44 -13.08
N PRO A 260 -1.51 0.55 -12.89
CA PRO A 260 -2.44 -0.52 -13.26
C PRO A 260 -2.40 -0.88 -14.74
N GLN A 261 -2.32 0.09 -15.63
CA GLN A 261 -2.18 -0.13 -17.07
C GLN A 261 -0.87 -0.84 -17.40
N PHE A 262 0.23 -0.41 -16.77
CA PHE A 262 1.53 -1.07 -16.90
C PHE A 262 1.45 -2.54 -16.48
N MET A 263 0.87 -2.85 -15.32
CA MET A 263 0.77 -4.22 -14.80
C MET A 263 -0.06 -5.15 -15.68
N ARG A 264 -1.08 -4.66 -16.37
CA ARG A 264 -1.89 -5.47 -17.29
C ARG A 264 -1.18 -5.88 -18.57
N GLN A 265 -0.09 -5.23 -18.93
CA GLN A 265 0.64 -5.46 -20.19
C GLN A 265 1.92 -6.26 -20.01
N VAL A 266 2.24 -6.69 -18.79
CA VAL A 266 3.39 -7.55 -18.51
C VAL A 266 2.98 -9.01 -18.38
N ASP A 267 3.93 -9.92 -18.42
CA ASP A 267 3.67 -11.36 -18.30
C ASP A 267 3.86 -11.85 -16.87
N ILE A 268 4.88 -11.32 -16.17
CA ILE A 268 5.27 -11.75 -14.83
C ILE A 268 5.50 -10.51 -13.95
N GLY A 269 4.82 -10.42 -12.83
CA GLY A 269 5.11 -9.45 -11.77
C GLY A 269 6.08 -10.03 -10.75
N VAL A 270 7.15 -9.30 -10.42
CA VAL A 270 8.12 -9.73 -9.39
C VAL A 270 8.21 -8.69 -8.30
N VAL A 271 8.01 -9.12 -7.05
CA VAL A 271 8.10 -8.27 -5.85
C VAL A 271 9.12 -8.90 -4.88
N PRO A 272 10.42 -8.63 -5.09
CA PRO A 272 11.53 -9.34 -4.44
C PRO A 272 11.89 -8.72 -3.07
N THR A 273 10.92 -8.20 -2.33
CA THR A 273 11.14 -7.45 -1.08
C THR A 273 11.99 -8.23 -0.09
N VAL A 274 13.11 -7.65 0.34
CA VAL A 274 14.01 -8.22 1.36
C VAL A 274 13.71 -7.68 2.76
N GLY A 275 13.04 -6.55 2.87
CA GLY A 275 12.50 -6.01 4.12
C GLY A 275 11.16 -6.64 4.52
N GLN A 276 10.64 -6.28 5.69
CA GLN A 276 9.31 -6.73 6.10
C GLN A 276 8.21 -5.92 5.42
N GLU A 277 7.40 -6.59 4.61
CA GLU A 277 6.23 -5.97 3.97
C GLU A 277 4.99 -6.11 4.86
N ALA A 278 4.34 -4.99 5.13
CA ALA A 278 3.17 -5.00 6.02
C ALA A 278 1.92 -5.63 5.37
N PHE A 279 1.81 -5.54 4.05
CA PHE A 279 0.78 -6.20 3.25
C PHE A 279 1.31 -6.58 1.87
N GLY A 280 1.80 -5.60 1.08
CA GLY A 280 2.26 -5.83 -0.29
C GLY A 280 1.19 -5.48 -1.33
N LEU A 281 0.73 -4.23 -1.34
CA LEU A 281 -0.27 -3.77 -2.32
C LEU A 281 0.16 -4.05 -3.77
N THR A 282 1.44 -3.90 -4.09
CA THR A 282 1.97 -4.20 -5.42
C THR A 282 1.75 -5.67 -5.83
N VAL A 283 1.87 -6.60 -4.88
CA VAL A 283 1.57 -8.03 -5.12
C VAL A 283 0.09 -8.18 -5.48
N LEU A 284 -0.79 -7.57 -4.68
CA LEU A 284 -2.23 -7.61 -4.93
C LEU A 284 -2.60 -6.95 -6.28
N GLU A 285 -1.93 -5.86 -6.66
CA GLU A 285 -2.13 -5.18 -7.94
C GLU A 285 -1.79 -6.10 -9.13
N PHE A 286 -0.68 -6.83 -9.09
CA PHE A 286 -0.35 -7.83 -10.10
C PHE A 286 -1.35 -9.01 -10.10
N MET A 287 -1.77 -9.47 -8.92
CA MET A 287 -2.80 -10.52 -8.81
C MET A 287 -4.12 -10.10 -9.48
N GLN A 288 -4.61 -8.90 -9.18
CA GLN A 288 -5.83 -8.37 -9.79
C GLN A 288 -5.68 -8.13 -11.30
N ALA A 289 -4.48 -7.77 -11.75
CA ALA A 289 -4.17 -7.68 -13.18
C ALA A 289 -4.14 -9.04 -13.89
N GLY A 290 -4.28 -10.15 -13.15
CA GLY A 290 -4.24 -11.51 -13.69
C GLY A 290 -2.84 -11.94 -14.17
N ARG A 291 -1.80 -11.42 -13.52
CA ARG A 291 -0.41 -11.76 -13.87
C ARG A 291 0.13 -12.84 -12.95
N ALA A 292 1.02 -13.68 -13.50
CA ALA A 292 1.83 -14.55 -12.66
C ALA A 292 2.66 -13.67 -11.71
N VAL A 293 2.64 -13.97 -10.42
CA VAL A 293 3.35 -13.17 -9.41
C VAL A 293 4.39 -14.00 -8.71
N ILE A 294 5.61 -13.49 -8.67
CA ILE A 294 6.71 -14.06 -7.88
C ILE A 294 7.04 -13.07 -6.76
N THR A 295 6.98 -13.51 -5.52
CA THR A 295 7.28 -12.66 -4.36
C THR A 295 7.97 -13.46 -3.26
N THR A 296 8.56 -12.76 -2.29
CA THR A 296 9.20 -13.36 -1.13
C THR A 296 8.21 -13.52 0.03
N ASP A 297 8.50 -14.40 0.98
CA ASP A 297 7.71 -14.59 2.20
C ASP A 297 8.08 -13.61 3.34
N ASN A 298 8.77 -12.53 3.01
CA ASN A 298 9.29 -11.52 3.93
C ASN A 298 8.26 -10.53 4.49
N GLY A 299 7.09 -10.98 4.75
CA GLY A 299 6.06 -10.10 5.25
C GLY A 299 4.72 -10.80 5.35
N ALA A 300 3.66 -10.07 5.03
CA ALA A 300 2.30 -10.57 5.06
C ALA A 300 1.87 -11.31 3.77
N GLN A 301 2.72 -11.41 2.76
CA GLN A 301 2.42 -12.07 1.49
C GLN A 301 1.90 -13.52 1.67
N PRO A 302 2.44 -14.36 2.60
CA PRO A 302 1.90 -15.69 2.85
C PRO A 302 0.42 -15.73 3.28
N GLU A 303 -0.12 -14.62 3.75
CA GLU A 303 -1.53 -14.55 4.18
C GLU A 303 -2.50 -14.58 2.98
N PHE A 304 -2.04 -14.20 1.79
CA PHE A 304 -2.92 -14.07 0.63
C PHE A 304 -2.34 -14.57 -0.70
N VAL A 305 -1.05 -14.84 -0.81
CA VAL A 305 -0.43 -15.40 -2.02
C VAL A 305 -0.44 -16.93 -1.94
N ALA A 306 -0.58 -17.59 -3.09
CA ALA A 306 -0.47 -19.05 -3.17
C ALA A 306 0.97 -19.50 -2.89
N SER A 307 1.13 -20.62 -2.17
CA SER A 307 2.46 -21.13 -1.75
C SER A 307 3.41 -21.43 -2.92
N GLY A 308 2.89 -21.78 -4.08
CA GLY A 308 3.68 -22.07 -5.28
C GLY A 308 4.36 -20.86 -5.93
N THR A 309 4.05 -19.63 -5.48
CA THR A 309 4.65 -18.40 -5.99
C THR A 309 5.39 -17.61 -4.92
N LEU A 310 5.53 -18.18 -3.71
CA LEU A 310 6.26 -17.63 -2.58
C LEU A 310 7.68 -18.21 -2.52
N LEU A 311 8.66 -17.31 -2.50
CA LEU A 311 10.06 -17.68 -2.26
C LEU A 311 10.37 -17.62 -0.76
N LYS A 312 10.66 -18.76 -0.17
CA LYS A 312 11.07 -18.87 1.24
C LYS A 312 12.50 -18.42 1.50
N ASP A 313 13.27 -18.27 0.44
CA ASP A 313 14.65 -17.80 0.52
C ASP A 313 14.83 -16.59 -0.42
N LYS A 314 15.64 -15.63 0.02
CA LYS A 314 15.90 -14.38 -0.71
C LYS A 314 17.05 -14.51 -1.71
N ARG A 315 17.55 -15.74 -1.94
CA ARG A 315 18.68 -15.95 -2.82
C ARG A 315 18.28 -15.78 -4.28
N ASP A 316 19.16 -15.16 -5.03
CA ASP A 316 19.09 -14.96 -6.47
C ASP A 316 18.87 -16.26 -7.24
N GLU A 317 19.47 -17.37 -6.79
CA GLU A 317 19.33 -18.68 -7.42
C GLU A 317 17.88 -19.21 -7.39
N LEU A 318 17.17 -19.06 -6.28
CA LEU A 318 15.76 -19.46 -6.21
C LEU A 318 14.88 -18.53 -7.04
N MET A 319 15.17 -17.24 -7.03
CA MET A 319 14.48 -16.28 -7.90
C MET A 319 14.68 -16.63 -9.38
N LYS A 320 15.92 -17.00 -9.78
CA LYS A 320 16.24 -17.48 -11.12
C LYS A 320 15.41 -18.69 -11.49
N GLN A 321 15.41 -19.74 -10.65
CA GLN A 321 14.67 -20.97 -10.93
C GLN A 321 13.18 -20.71 -11.19
N PHE A 322 12.56 -19.88 -10.35
CA PHE A 322 11.17 -19.50 -10.54
C PHE A 322 10.95 -18.69 -11.82
N LEU A 323 11.76 -17.71 -12.08
CA LEU A 323 11.70 -16.93 -13.32
C LEU A 323 11.86 -17.83 -14.55
N GLU A 324 12.78 -18.78 -14.49
CA GLU A 324 13.03 -19.72 -15.59
C GLU A 324 11.81 -20.62 -15.87
N ILE A 325 11.21 -21.21 -14.83
CA ILE A 325 10.04 -22.07 -14.96
C ILE A 325 8.84 -21.28 -15.51
N VAL A 326 8.54 -20.15 -14.90
CA VAL A 326 7.38 -19.34 -15.27
C VAL A 326 7.56 -18.67 -16.63
N ARG A 327 8.78 -18.30 -16.99
CA ARG A 327 9.09 -17.71 -18.30
C ARG A 327 8.91 -18.72 -19.45
N ARG A 328 9.44 -19.94 -19.29
CA ARG A 328 9.41 -20.96 -20.36
C ARG A 328 8.02 -21.51 -20.65
N ASN A 329 7.12 -21.49 -19.69
CA ASN A 329 5.80 -22.11 -19.81
C ASN A 329 4.68 -21.06 -19.83
N ARG A 330 4.14 -20.78 -21.02
CA ARG A 330 3.04 -19.83 -21.20
C ARG A 330 1.77 -20.27 -20.48
N GLU A 331 1.40 -21.53 -20.57
CA GLU A 331 0.20 -22.08 -19.92
C GLU A 331 0.30 -21.96 -18.41
N LEU A 332 1.50 -22.22 -17.85
CA LEU A 332 1.74 -22.04 -16.42
C LEU A 332 1.57 -20.57 -16.01
N ARG A 333 2.06 -19.60 -16.81
CA ARG A 333 1.85 -18.17 -16.52
C ARG A 333 0.38 -17.80 -16.49
N GLU A 334 -0.37 -18.27 -17.49
CA GLU A 334 -1.82 -18.03 -17.59
C GLU A 334 -2.58 -18.67 -16.43
N LEU A 335 -2.25 -19.90 -16.07
CA LEU A 335 -2.84 -20.61 -14.92
C LEU A 335 -2.56 -19.90 -13.59
N LEU A 336 -1.31 -19.52 -13.35
CA LEU A 336 -0.91 -18.80 -12.13
C LEU A 336 -1.58 -17.42 -12.05
N GLY A 337 -1.64 -16.71 -13.17
CA GLY A 337 -2.31 -15.42 -13.26
C GLY A 337 -3.81 -15.50 -12.99
N ALA A 338 -4.49 -16.48 -13.58
CA ALA A 338 -5.93 -16.72 -13.35
C ALA A 338 -6.21 -17.11 -11.89
N ALA A 339 -5.40 -17.99 -11.30
CA ALA A 339 -5.53 -18.39 -9.90
C ALA A 339 -5.27 -17.21 -8.95
N ALA A 340 -4.27 -16.38 -9.24
CA ALA A 340 -3.95 -15.18 -8.47
C ALA A 340 -5.12 -14.17 -8.51
N ARG A 341 -5.67 -13.92 -9.69
CA ARG A 341 -6.82 -13.03 -9.87
C ARG A 341 -8.05 -13.53 -9.11
N LYS A 342 -8.39 -14.81 -9.26
CA LYS A 342 -9.49 -15.42 -8.55
C LYS A 342 -9.36 -15.25 -7.04
N LYS A 343 -8.17 -15.53 -6.49
CA LYS A 343 -7.91 -15.35 -5.06
C LYS A 343 -8.04 -13.90 -4.61
N ALA A 344 -7.56 -12.95 -5.41
CA ALA A 344 -7.69 -11.53 -5.11
C ALA A 344 -9.16 -11.07 -5.11
N GLU A 345 -9.98 -11.56 -6.05
CA GLU A 345 -11.39 -11.24 -6.14
C GLU A 345 -12.23 -11.86 -5.01
N GLU A 346 -11.94 -13.10 -4.60
CA GLU A 346 -12.69 -13.82 -3.58
C GLU A 346 -12.28 -13.44 -2.15
N ALA A 347 -10.97 -13.46 -1.85
CA ALA A 347 -10.48 -13.30 -0.49
C ALA A 347 -10.14 -11.84 -0.12
N LEU A 348 -9.88 -10.99 -1.11
CA LEU A 348 -9.43 -9.61 -0.92
C LEU A 348 -10.32 -8.62 -1.70
N SER A 349 -11.61 -8.91 -1.83
CA SER A 349 -12.52 -8.02 -2.56
C SER A 349 -12.64 -6.67 -1.87
N TYR A 350 -12.72 -5.60 -2.67
CA TYR A 350 -12.85 -4.24 -2.16
C TYR A 350 -14.18 -4.02 -1.42
N GLU A 351 -15.24 -4.72 -1.83
CA GLU A 351 -16.54 -4.71 -1.16
C GLU A 351 -16.45 -5.30 0.26
N HIS A 352 -15.70 -6.40 0.41
CA HIS A 352 -15.45 -7.00 1.72
C HIS A 352 -14.67 -6.04 2.62
N PHE A 353 -13.55 -5.52 2.14
CA PHE A 353 -12.75 -4.51 2.83
C PHE A 353 -13.60 -3.30 3.27
N PHE A 354 -14.39 -2.74 2.34
CA PHE A 354 -15.20 -1.56 2.62
C PHE A 354 -16.28 -1.84 3.66
N ARG A 355 -16.90 -3.01 3.62
CA ARG A 355 -17.88 -3.45 4.62
C ARG A 355 -17.25 -3.58 6.00
N GLU A 356 -16.06 -4.17 6.11
CA GLU A 356 -15.35 -4.33 7.37
C GLU A 356 -14.93 -2.98 7.96
N ILE A 357 -14.31 -2.09 7.18
CA ILE A 357 -13.89 -0.78 7.70
C ILE A 357 -15.08 0.10 8.11
N THR A 358 -16.19 0.05 7.37
CA THR A 358 -17.40 0.78 7.75
C THR A 358 -18.14 0.14 8.93
N ALA A 359 -18.00 -1.15 9.15
CA ALA A 359 -18.46 -1.79 10.39
C ALA A 359 -17.69 -1.25 11.60
N VAL A 360 -16.37 -1.08 11.48
CA VAL A 360 -15.54 -0.42 12.51
C VAL A 360 -16.02 1.01 12.75
N TYR A 361 -16.43 1.75 11.73
CA TYR A 361 -16.95 3.11 11.88
C TYR A 361 -18.28 3.13 12.69
N ARG A 362 -19.17 2.22 12.39
CA ARG A 362 -20.53 2.14 12.99
C ARG A 362 -20.54 1.53 14.39
N ASP A 363 -19.55 0.72 14.73
CA ASP A 363 -19.46 0.09 16.05
C ASP A 363 -19.43 1.16 17.16
N ARG A 364 -20.35 1.09 18.13
CA ARG A 364 -20.51 2.06 19.22
C ARG A 364 -19.92 1.56 20.54
N SER A 365 -19.20 0.44 20.54
CA SER A 365 -18.63 -0.17 21.76
C SER A 365 -17.37 0.54 22.28
#